data_5c94b83d5753e7f5420461cb3f066ddc
#
_entry.id   5c94b83d5753e7f5420461cb3f066ddc
#
_cell.length_a   1.000
_cell.length_b   1.000
_cell.length_c   1.000
_cell.angle_alpha   90.00
_cell.angle_beta   90.00
_cell.angle_gamma   90.00
#
_symmetry.space_group_name_H-M   'P 1'
#
loop_
_entity.id
_entity.type
_entity.pdbx_description
1 polymer ?
#
loop_
_entity_poly.entity_id
_entity_poly.type
_entity_poly.pdbx_seq_one_letter_code
_entity_poly.pdbx_strand_id
1 'polypeptide(L)'
;MAFKILKYVDNQSSSALGALRKRRRPSRWILYGAMLVCSTAAEEKPSGNHASDAGSHWSFRQVVQPPVPTPPHQAWVRNPIDAFLSIQHTKHGLVPQEPALPHVLLRRIYMDLVGVPPTPEELADFTAQPTEERYLKVVEALLASPRYGERWGRHWMDVWRYSDWAGHNAEVRESQPHIWRWRDWIIESTNADKPYDRMIHEMLAADEIAPLDPAALRATGFLVRNWFRYNRNVWLENAVEHTGKAFLGLTMNCAKCHDHKYDPIPQDDFFRMRAFFEPHDIQTDLLSSEGDAAANSLVRVIDARPAEPTYVFTRGNEATPDMSKPMQPGFPAFLALAAPEIKEVPLSVESYYPALRANAVKDALAKTEAQAIESGKKEAAAWTAALALPS
;
A
#
# COMPACT_ATOMS: atom_id res chain seq x y z
N MET A 1 -11.92 22.33 -24.99
CA MET A 1 -12.18 23.15 -23.80
C MET A 1 -11.02 23.15 -22.79
N ALA A 2 -10.00 22.34 -22.98
CA ALA A 2 -8.81 22.26 -22.08
C ALA A 2 -7.70 23.28 -22.37
N PHE A 3 -7.75 24.03 -23.46
CA PHE A 3 -6.69 24.96 -23.86
C PHE A 3 -6.88 26.41 -23.36
N LYS A 4 -7.97 26.71 -22.65
CA LYS A 4 -8.24 28.06 -22.10
C LYS A 4 -7.90 28.26 -20.63
N ILE A 5 -7.59 27.20 -19.89
CA ILE A 5 -7.27 27.27 -18.45
C ILE A 5 -5.78 27.51 -18.22
N LEU A 6 -4.89 27.14 -19.13
CA LEU A 6 -3.45 27.33 -18.99
C LEU A 6 -2.97 28.78 -19.22
N LYS A 7 -3.79 29.68 -19.78
CA LYS A 7 -3.44 31.08 -19.97
C LYS A 7 -3.81 32.01 -18.81
N TYR A 8 -4.52 31.53 -17.80
CA TYR A 8 -4.94 32.36 -16.65
C TYR A 8 -3.99 32.31 -15.47
N VAL A 9 -3.12 31.30 -15.41
CA VAL A 9 -2.17 31.11 -14.28
C VAL A 9 -0.86 31.87 -14.52
N ASP A 10 -0.47 32.11 -15.78
CA ASP A 10 0.81 32.78 -16.11
C ASP A 10 0.78 34.32 -16.01
N ASN A 11 -0.40 34.92 -15.81
CA ASN A 11 -0.53 36.40 -15.80
C ASN A 11 -0.66 37.00 -14.39
N GLN A 12 -0.57 36.21 -13.32
CA GLN A 12 -0.62 36.70 -11.93
C GLN A 12 0.74 36.65 -11.21
N SER A 13 1.77 36.06 -11.80
CA SER A 13 3.08 35.93 -11.15
C SER A 13 4.12 36.97 -11.53
N SER A 14 3.82 37.89 -12.48
CA SER A 14 4.79 38.93 -12.93
C SER A 14 4.59 40.33 -12.34
N SER A 15 3.60 40.58 -11.50
CA SER A 15 3.33 41.92 -10.94
C SER A 15 3.74 42.12 -9.47
N ALA A 16 4.28 41.08 -8.78
CA ALA A 16 4.62 41.17 -7.35
C ALA A 16 6.12 41.31 -7.03
N LEU A 17 7.00 41.38 -8.01
CA LEU A 17 8.47 41.46 -7.81
C LEU A 17 9.11 42.84 -8.11
N GLY A 18 8.32 43.90 -8.23
CA GLY A 18 8.77 45.24 -8.64
C GLY A 18 9.02 46.29 -7.54
N ALA A 19 8.80 46.03 -6.25
CA ALA A 19 8.70 47.10 -5.26
C ALA A 19 9.53 46.94 -3.98
N LEU A 20 10.72 46.34 -4.01
CA LEU A 20 11.61 46.37 -2.84
C LEU A 20 13.09 46.51 -3.25
N ARG A 21 13.44 47.65 -3.83
CA ARG A 21 14.84 48.06 -3.96
C ARG A 21 14.97 49.54 -3.64
N LYS A 22 15.48 49.85 -2.45
CA LYS A 22 16.24 50.99 -1.96
C LYS A 22 15.83 51.38 -0.55
N ARG A 23 16.69 51.07 0.43
CA ARG A 23 17.16 52.06 1.43
C ARG A 23 18.23 51.42 2.35
N ARG A 24 19.45 51.91 2.11
CA ARG A 24 20.51 52.44 3.02
C ARG A 24 20.78 51.71 4.35
N ARG A 25 22.04 51.20 4.47
CA ARG A 25 22.77 51.05 5.73
C ARG A 25 22.95 52.42 6.40
N PRO A 26 23.03 52.54 7.78
CA PRO A 26 24.35 52.58 8.39
C PRO A 26 24.49 51.97 9.79
N SER A 27 25.76 51.82 10.15
CA SER A 27 26.44 51.94 11.44
C SER A 27 26.36 50.87 12.50
N ARG A 28 27.57 50.34 12.72
CA ARG A 28 28.07 49.56 13.86
C ARG A 28 27.70 50.19 15.20
N TRP A 29 27.17 49.39 16.12
CA TRP A 29 27.35 49.55 17.56
C TRP A 29 27.76 48.22 18.17
N ILE A 30 28.96 48.23 18.77
CA ILE A 30 29.52 47.16 19.60
C ILE A 30 28.78 47.28 20.95
N LEU A 31 28.13 46.24 21.37
CA LEU A 31 27.71 46.06 22.75
C LEU A 31 28.17 44.70 23.25
N TYR A 32 29.15 44.73 24.16
CA TYR A 32 29.54 43.65 25.03
C TYR A 32 28.32 43.33 25.92
N GLY A 33 27.72 42.15 25.75
CA GLY A 33 26.68 41.64 26.58
C GLY A 33 27.11 40.28 27.14
N ALA A 34 27.19 40.21 28.44
CA ALA A 34 27.64 39.08 29.24
C ALA A 34 26.99 37.77 28.82
N MET A 35 27.82 36.78 28.59
CA MET A 35 27.46 35.36 28.39
C MET A 35 27.00 34.81 29.75
N LEU A 36 25.69 34.85 30.04
CA LEU A 36 25.09 34.06 31.10
C LEU A 36 25.07 32.61 30.57
N VAL A 37 25.98 31.80 31.04
CA VAL A 37 25.90 30.35 30.89
C VAL A 37 24.74 29.86 31.72
N CYS A 38 23.56 29.78 31.11
CA CYS A 38 22.44 29.05 31.67
C CYS A 38 22.74 27.56 31.39
N SER A 39 23.40 26.91 32.36
CA SER A 39 23.43 25.45 32.40
C SER A 39 22.01 24.99 32.73
N THR A 40 21.18 24.82 31.71
CA THR A 40 19.99 23.99 31.85
C THR A 40 20.48 22.56 32.01
N ALA A 41 20.53 22.10 33.26
CA ALA A 41 20.49 20.69 33.54
C ALA A 41 19.29 20.15 32.75
N ALA A 42 19.55 19.34 31.75
CA ALA A 42 18.50 18.54 31.13
C ALA A 42 17.96 17.66 32.27
N GLU A 43 16.82 18.03 32.82
CA GLU A 43 16.02 17.09 33.61
C GLU A 43 15.79 15.88 32.69
N GLU A 44 16.52 14.80 32.97
CA GLU A 44 16.12 13.48 32.52
C GLU A 44 14.70 13.27 33.05
N LYS A 45 13.71 13.50 32.18
CA LYS A 45 12.37 13.04 32.46
C LYS A 45 12.47 11.53 32.66
N PRO A 46 11.92 11.00 33.77
CA PRO A 46 11.93 9.59 34.01
C PRO A 46 11.33 8.92 32.75
N SER A 47 12.05 7.96 32.21
CA SER A 47 11.51 7.03 31.20
C SER A 47 10.34 6.35 31.89
N GLY A 48 9.14 6.88 31.66
CA GLY A 48 7.93 6.29 32.19
C GLY A 48 7.88 4.85 31.69
N ASN A 49 7.62 3.93 32.59
CA ASN A 49 7.38 2.52 32.32
C ASN A 49 6.09 2.38 31.49
N HIS A 50 6.11 2.87 30.22
CA HIS A 50 4.97 2.78 29.32
C HIS A 50 4.62 1.33 28.96
N ALA A 51 5.59 0.41 29.09
CA ALA A 51 5.35 -1.02 28.83
C ALA A 51 4.42 -1.69 29.86
N SER A 52 4.39 -1.23 31.11
CA SER A 52 3.52 -1.81 32.16
C SER A 52 2.05 -1.41 32.01
N ASP A 53 1.77 -0.30 31.32
CA ASP A 53 0.41 0.24 31.16
C ASP A 53 -0.26 -0.17 29.84
N ALA A 54 0.51 -0.64 28.86
CA ALA A 54 0.02 -1.06 27.55
C ALA A 54 -1.00 -2.21 27.64
N GLY A 55 -0.76 -3.18 28.51
CA GLY A 55 -1.68 -4.31 28.74
C GLY A 55 -3.04 -3.91 29.32
N SER A 56 -3.16 -2.71 29.86
CA SER A 56 -4.41 -2.18 30.42
C SER A 56 -5.32 -1.56 29.36
N HIS A 57 -4.75 -1.02 28.27
CA HIS A 57 -5.53 -0.34 27.24
C HIS A 57 -6.38 -1.34 26.45
N TRP A 58 -7.65 -1.02 26.24
CA TRP A 58 -8.61 -1.91 25.61
C TRP A 58 -8.23 -2.37 24.20
N SER A 59 -7.57 -1.51 23.42
CA SER A 59 -7.19 -1.79 22.02
C SER A 59 -6.06 -2.84 21.89
N PHE A 60 -5.32 -3.10 22.97
CA PHE A 60 -4.22 -4.08 22.99
C PHE A 60 -4.63 -5.39 23.70
N ARG A 61 -5.88 -5.48 24.15
CA ARG A 61 -6.40 -6.72 24.73
C ARG A 61 -6.82 -7.69 23.61
N GLN A 62 -6.72 -8.98 23.90
CA GLN A 62 -7.24 -9.98 23.00
C GLN A 62 -8.72 -9.71 22.68
N VAL A 63 -9.07 -9.73 21.40
CA VAL A 63 -10.45 -9.60 20.95
C VAL A 63 -11.26 -10.78 21.42
N VAL A 64 -12.35 -10.51 22.13
CA VAL A 64 -13.30 -11.52 22.61
C VAL A 64 -14.69 -11.24 22.04
N GLN A 65 -15.43 -12.27 21.72
CA GLN A 65 -16.81 -12.11 21.28
C GLN A 65 -17.70 -11.77 22.51
N PRO A 66 -18.27 -10.56 22.57
CA PRO A 66 -19.14 -10.20 23.66
C PRO A 66 -20.49 -10.90 23.53
N PRO A 67 -21.21 -11.19 24.64
CA PRO A 67 -22.58 -11.68 24.54
C PRO A 67 -23.48 -10.63 23.88
N VAL A 68 -24.37 -11.09 22.99
CA VAL A 68 -25.35 -10.20 22.34
C VAL A 68 -26.32 -9.65 23.42
N PRO A 69 -26.42 -8.34 23.59
CA PRO A 69 -27.29 -7.77 24.63
C PRO A 69 -28.77 -7.90 24.26
N THR A 70 -29.64 -7.90 25.27
CA THR A 70 -31.09 -7.80 25.06
C THR A 70 -31.42 -6.37 24.60
N PRO A 71 -31.94 -6.16 23.39
CA PRO A 71 -32.16 -4.83 22.85
C PRO A 71 -33.42 -4.17 23.45
N PRO A 72 -33.36 -2.87 23.81
CA PRO A 72 -34.54 -2.13 24.26
C PRO A 72 -35.63 -1.99 23.20
N HIS A 73 -35.24 -1.90 21.93
CA HIS A 73 -36.14 -1.76 20.76
C HIS A 73 -36.20 -3.06 19.96
N GLN A 74 -36.77 -4.11 20.53
CA GLN A 74 -36.79 -5.46 19.93
C GLN A 74 -37.40 -5.51 18.51
N ALA A 75 -38.47 -4.76 18.26
CA ALA A 75 -39.14 -4.74 16.97
C ALA A 75 -38.27 -4.17 15.83
N TRP A 76 -37.26 -3.36 16.15
CA TRP A 76 -36.35 -2.79 15.16
C TRP A 76 -35.16 -3.70 14.84
N VAL A 77 -34.78 -4.56 15.78
CA VAL A 77 -33.57 -5.39 15.69
C VAL A 77 -33.79 -6.59 14.78
N ARG A 78 -32.94 -6.74 13.77
CA ARG A 78 -32.94 -7.85 12.80
C ARG A 78 -31.74 -8.79 12.95
N ASN A 79 -30.63 -8.29 13.52
CA ASN A 79 -29.38 -9.01 13.67
C ASN A 79 -28.64 -8.58 14.95
N PRO A 80 -27.57 -9.28 15.35
CA PRO A 80 -26.77 -8.94 16.55
C PRO A 80 -26.21 -7.50 16.56
N ILE A 81 -25.83 -6.94 15.39
CA ILE A 81 -25.30 -5.57 15.30
C ILE A 81 -26.36 -4.57 15.71
N ASP A 82 -27.61 -4.76 15.27
CA ASP A 82 -28.72 -3.92 15.63
C ASP A 82 -28.98 -3.94 17.16
N ALA A 83 -28.77 -5.08 17.82
CA ALA A 83 -28.91 -5.19 19.27
C ALA A 83 -27.92 -4.28 19.99
N PHE A 84 -26.65 -4.27 19.60
CA PHE A 84 -25.65 -3.35 20.13
C PHE A 84 -25.95 -1.89 19.83
N LEU A 85 -26.39 -1.58 18.61
CA LEU A 85 -26.81 -0.23 18.23
C LEU A 85 -28.01 0.25 19.02
N SER A 86 -29.02 -0.61 19.28
CA SER A 86 -30.20 -0.29 20.08
C SER A 86 -29.85 0.15 21.49
N ILE A 87 -28.84 -0.47 22.13
CA ILE A 87 -28.32 -0.02 23.43
C ILE A 87 -27.74 1.39 23.34
N GLN A 88 -26.94 1.67 22.31
CA GLN A 88 -26.33 3.00 22.14
C GLN A 88 -27.40 4.06 21.83
N HIS A 89 -28.39 3.75 20.99
CA HIS A 89 -29.52 4.64 20.74
C HIS A 89 -30.19 5.04 22.05
N THR A 90 -30.55 4.07 22.87
CA THR A 90 -31.22 4.33 24.17
C THR A 90 -30.34 5.17 25.08
N LYS A 91 -29.04 4.86 25.18
CA LYS A 91 -28.07 5.61 26.00
C LYS A 91 -28.00 7.10 25.60
N HIS A 92 -28.17 7.40 24.31
CA HIS A 92 -28.14 8.76 23.78
C HIS A 92 -29.51 9.38 23.53
N GLY A 93 -30.60 8.76 24.02
CA GLY A 93 -31.97 9.25 23.85
C GLY A 93 -32.44 9.25 22.41
N LEU A 94 -31.86 8.38 21.55
CA LEU A 94 -32.23 8.25 20.16
C LEU A 94 -33.30 7.15 19.97
N VAL A 95 -34.20 7.36 19.05
CA VAL A 95 -35.20 6.37 18.64
C VAL A 95 -34.98 6.03 17.17
N PRO A 96 -35.01 4.72 16.81
CA PRO A 96 -34.97 4.32 15.42
C PRO A 96 -36.08 5.00 14.60
N GLN A 97 -35.71 5.48 13.41
CA GLN A 97 -36.66 6.09 12.49
C GLN A 97 -37.36 5.04 11.65
N GLU A 98 -38.51 5.41 11.05
CA GLU A 98 -39.18 4.58 10.05
C GLU A 98 -38.24 4.23 8.89
N PRO A 99 -38.46 3.08 8.24
CA PRO A 99 -37.70 2.68 7.07
C PRO A 99 -37.68 3.76 6.00
N ALA A 100 -36.53 3.92 5.31
CA ALA A 100 -36.45 4.88 4.21
C ALA A 100 -37.44 4.54 3.07
N LEU A 101 -37.95 5.57 2.40
CA LEU A 101 -38.77 5.37 1.20
C LEU A 101 -38.01 4.53 0.14
N PRO A 102 -38.70 3.69 -0.63
CA PRO A 102 -38.04 2.74 -1.55
C PRO A 102 -37.03 3.36 -2.49
N HIS A 103 -37.32 4.53 -3.08
CA HIS A 103 -36.36 5.22 -3.96
C HIS A 103 -35.12 5.72 -3.23
N VAL A 104 -35.23 6.13 -1.95
CA VAL A 104 -34.11 6.54 -1.11
C VAL A 104 -33.28 5.32 -0.72
N LEU A 105 -33.93 4.22 -0.35
CA LEU A 105 -33.25 2.97 0.01
C LEU A 105 -32.46 2.44 -1.17
N LEU A 106 -33.06 2.33 -2.35
CA LEU A 106 -32.38 1.87 -3.55
C LEU A 106 -31.16 2.75 -3.88
N ARG A 107 -31.33 4.07 -3.85
CA ARG A 107 -30.23 5.00 -4.08
C ARG A 107 -29.07 4.78 -3.08
N ARG A 108 -29.36 4.55 -1.80
CA ARG A 108 -28.33 4.32 -0.77
C ARG A 108 -27.51 3.09 -1.09
N ILE A 109 -28.13 1.94 -1.35
CA ILE A 109 -27.39 0.70 -1.63
C ILE A 109 -26.55 0.78 -2.91
N TYR A 110 -27.04 1.45 -3.96
CA TYR A 110 -26.23 1.70 -5.16
C TYR A 110 -25.01 2.57 -4.86
N MET A 111 -25.20 3.67 -4.13
CA MET A 111 -24.08 4.54 -3.74
C MET A 111 -23.07 3.87 -2.83
N ASP A 112 -23.54 3.01 -1.92
CA ASP A 112 -22.65 2.30 -0.99
C ASP A 112 -21.89 1.17 -1.69
N LEU A 113 -22.57 0.34 -2.48
CA LEU A 113 -21.97 -0.86 -3.07
C LEU A 113 -21.17 -0.56 -4.35
N VAL A 114 -21.68 0.30 -5.25
CA VAL A 114 -21.06 0.54 -6.56
C VAL A 114 -20.70 2.00 -6.83
N GLY A 115 -21.03 2.92 -5.92
CA GLY A 115 -20.63 4.32 -5.97
C GLY A 115 -21.35 5.20 -6.99
N VAL A 116 -22.34 4.67 -7.71
CA VAL A 116 -23.14 5.41 -8.69
C VAL A 116 -24.63 5.21 -8.39
N PRO A 117 -25.51 6.15 -8.74
CA PRO A 117 -26.95 5.98 -8.53
C PRO A 117 -27.54 4.92 -9.48
N PRO A 118 -28.71 4.33 -9.14
CA PRO A 118 -29.44 3.49 -10.07
C PRO A 118 -29.90 4.29 -11.31
N THR A 119 -30.09 3.60 -12.42
CA THR A 119 -30.74 4.19 -13.61
C THR A 119 -32.23 4.51 -13.36
N PRO A 120 -32.83 5.38 -14.15
CA PRO A 120 -34.26 5.63 -14.03
C PRO A 120 -35.13 4.37 -14.15
N GLU A 121 -34.75 3.44 -15.01
CA GLU A 121 -35.41 2.16 -15.25
C GLU A 121 -35.29 1.24 -14.02
N GLU A 122 -34.11 1.07 -13.47
CA GLU A 122 -33.87 0.30 -12.24
C GLU A 122 -34.65 0.87 -11.05
N LEU A 123 -34.70 2.20 -10.96
CA LEU A 123 -35.46 2.90 -9.92
C LEU A 123 -36.95 2.66 -10.07
N ALA A 124 -37.52 2.82 -11.29
CA ALA A 124 -38.92 2.60 -11.58
C ALA A 124 -39.32 1.14 -11.32
N ASP A 125 -38.49 0.17 -11.76
CA ASP A 125 -38.74 -1.24 -11.55
C ASP A 125 -38.79 -1.62 -10.07
N PHE A 126 -37.81 -1.17 -9.29
CA PHE A 126 -37.78 -1.46 -7.85
C PHE A 126 -38.95 -0.79 -7.11
N THR A 127 -39.28 0.47 -7.43
CA THR A 127 -40.31 1.23 -6.73
C THR A 127 -41.73 0.72 -7.04
N ALA A 128 -41.91 0.05 -8.18
CA ALA A 128 -43.20 -0.57 -8.52
C ALA A 128 -43.58 -1.72 -7.55
N GLN A 129 -42.63 -2.45 -7.03
CA GLN A 129 -42.81 -3.56 -6.07
C GLN A 129 -41.65 -3.64 -5.09
N PRO A 130 -41.56 -2.79 -4.06
CA PRO A 130 -40.43 -2.70 -3.15
C PRO A 130 -40.54 -3.74 -2.04
N THR A 131 -40.37 -5.02 -2.40
CA THR A 131 -40.40 -6.15 -1.46
C THR A 131 -38.98 -6.44 -0.92
N GLU A 132 -38.88 -7.08 0.25
CA GLU A 132 -37.63 -7.53 0.84
C GLU A 132 -36.90 -8.51 -0.11
N GLU A 133 -37.60 -9.40 -0.78
CA GLU A 133 -37.02 -10.31 -1.76
C GLU A 133 -36.34 -9.57 -2.91
N ARG A 134 -37.00 -8.55 -3.45
CA ARG A 134 -36.42 -7.74 -4.52
C ARG A 134 -35.22 -6.92 -4.03
N TYR A 135 -35.30 -6.39 -2.81
CA TYR A 135 -34.17 -5.71 -2.19
C TYR A 135 -32.93 -6.61 -2.11
N LEU A 136 -33.08 -7.83 -1.59
CA LEU A 136 -31.99 -8.80 -1.51
C LEU A 136 -31.42 -9.16 -2.89
N LYS A 137 -32.31 -9.38 -3.90
CA LYS A 137 -31.85 -9.63 -5.28
C LYS A 137 -31.01 -8.47 -5.85
N VAL A 138 -31.39 -7.23 -5.57
CA VAL A 138 -30.61 -6.06 -5.98
C VAL A 138 -29.27 -6.04 -5.27
N VAL A 139 -29.23 -6.28 -3.97
CA VAL A 139 -27.97 -6.35 -3.19
C VAL A 139 -27.03 -7.38 -3.76
N GLU A 140 -27.52 -8.62 -4.00
CA GLU A 140 -26.71 -9.70 -4.58
C GLU A 140 -26.19 -9.35 -5.98
N ALA A 141 -27.03 -8.75 -6.83
CA ALA A 141 -26.62 -8.31 -8.16
C ALA A 141 -25.54 -7.22 -8.12
N LEU A 142 -25.61 -6.28 -7.16
CA LEU A 142 -24.62 -5.23 -6.99
C LEU A 142 -23.30 -5.78 -6.43
N LEU A 143 -23.36 -6.72 -5.48
CA LEU A 143 -22.18 -7.40 -4.95
C LEU A 143 -21.46 -8.23 -6.02
N ALA A 144 -22.21 -8.84 -6.95
CA ALA A 144 -21.65 -9.59 -8.08
C ALA A 144 -21.15 -8.69 -9.23
N SER A 145 -21.40 -7.38 -9.18
CA SER A 145 -20.99 -6.44 -10.20
C SER A 145 -19.48 -6.14 -10.12
N PRO A 146 -18.75 -6.09 -11.26
CA PRO A 146 -17.36 -5.63 -11.27
C PRO A 146 -17.16 -4.24 -10.65
N ARG A 147 -18.17 -3.39 -10.67
CA ARG A 147 -18.16 -2.04 -10.06
C ARG A 147 -18.02 -2.09 -8.53
N TYR A 148 -18.40 -3.20 -7.90
CA TYR A 148 -18.20 -3.39 -6.46
C TYR A 148 -16.70 -3.33 -6.10
N GLY A 149 -15.87 -4.09 -6.81
CA GLY A 149 -14.42 -4.05 -6.59
C GLY A 149 -13.79 -2.71 -6.96
N GLU A 150 -14.27 -2.02 -8.01
CA GLU A 150 -13.82 -0.66 -8.35
C GLU A 150 -14.13 0.32 -7.21
N ARG A 151 -15.35 0.25 -6.64
CA ARG A 151 -15.78 1.11 -5.53
C ARG A 151 -15.03 0.80 -4.24
N TRP A 152 -15.02 -0.46 -3.81
CA TRP A 152 -14.44 -0.87 -2.53
C TRP A 152 -12.92 -1.02 -2.60
N GLY A 153 -12.38 -1.39 -3.75
CA GLY A 153 -10.95 -1.34 -4.01
C GLY A 153 -10.38 0.07 -3.81
N ARG A 154 -11.13 1.13 -4.17
CA ARG A 154 -10.74 2.52 -3.91
C ARG A 154 -10.54 2.81 -2.42
N HIS A 155 -11.41 2.27 -1.55
CA HIS A 155 -11.25 2.43 -0.10
C HIS A 155 -10.03 1.67 0.43
N TRP A 156 -9.79 0.44 -0.05
CA TRP A 156 -8.58 -0.30 0.26
C TRP A 156 -7.31 0.39 -0.24
N MET A 157 -7.34 0.98 -1.42
CA MET A 157 -6.23 1.78 -1.95
C MET A 157 -5.87 2.95 -1.04
N ASP A 158 -6.84 3.60 -0.40
CA ASP A 158 -6.56 4.65 0.59
C ASP A 158 -5.87 4.09 1.84
N VAL A 159 -6.34 2.96 2.37
CA VAL A 159 -5.74 2.29 3.54
C VAL A 159 -4.32 1.83 3.24
N TRP A 160 -4.10 1.22 2.06
CA TRP A 160 -2.81 0.67 1.63
C TRP A 160 -1.94 1.69 0.90
N ARG A 161 -2.39 2.94 0.79
CA ARG A 161 -1.66 4.06 0.22
C ARG A 161 -1.26 3.86 -1.25
N TYR A 162 -2.12 3.25 -2.04
CA TYR A 162 -1.93 3.16 -3.48
C TYR A 162 -1.92 4.58 -4.12
N SER A 163 -1.04 4.76 -5.10
CA SER A 163 -1.04 5.93 -6.00
C SER A 163 -0.31 5.55 -7.28
N ASP A 164 -0.85 5.94 -8.42
CA ASP A 164 -0.18 5.79 -9.73
C ASP A 164 1.08 6.65 -9.83
N TRP A 165 1.11 7.77 -9.10
CA TRP A 165 2.19 8.73 -9.11
C TRP A 165 2.79 8.93 -7.71
N ALA A 166 4.12 8.76 -7.60
CA ALA A 166 4.84 8.91 -6.34
C ALA A 166 5.62 10.22 -6.24
N GLY A 167 5.39 11.19 -7.13
CA GLY A 167 6.07 12.48 -7.15
C GLY A 167 7.47 12.47 -7.77
N HIS A 168 7.93 11.34 -8.30
CA HIS A 168 9.22 11.16 -8.96
C HIS A 168 9.03 10.46 -10.30
N ASN A 169 9.97 10.68 -11.24
CA ASN A 169 9.96 10.00 -12.53
C ASN A 169 10.36 8.50 -12.41
N ALA A 170 10.21 7.75 -13.49
CA ALA A 170 10.55 6.33 -13.54
C ALA A 170 12.04 6.03 -13.26
N GLU A 171 12.94 6.98 -13.53
CA GLU A 171 14.38 6.81 -13.23
C GLU A 171 14.67 6.72 -11.73
N VAL A 172 13.85 7.38 -10.92
CA VAL A 172 13.97 7.40 -9.45
C VAL A 172 13.09 6.32 -8.82
N ARG A 173 11.94 6.05 -9.42
CA ARG A 173 10.92 5.10 -8.98
C ARG A 173 10.65 4.08 -10.08
N GLU A 174 11.54 3.12 -10.23
CA GLU A 174 11.46 2.07 -11.25
C GLU A 174 10.17 1.24 -11.19
N SER A 175 9.57 1.15 -10.01
CA SER A 175 8.26 0.50 -9.81
C SER A 175 7.09 1.26 -10.43
N GLN A 176 7.21 2.57 -10.63
CA GLN A 176 6.11 3.44 -11.03
C GLN A 176 5.42 3.05 -12.34
N PRO A 177 6.13 2.66 -13.40
CA PRO A 177 5.49 2.28 -14.66
C PRO A 177 4.56 1.06 -14.56
N HIS A 178 4.70 0.24 -13.50
CA HIS A 178 4.02 -1.04 -13.35
C HIS A 178 3.10 -1.10 -12.12
N ILE A 179 3.03 -0.04 -11.31
CA ILE A 179 2.29 -0.05 -10.04
C ILE A 179 0.77 -0.27 -10.25
N TRP A 180 0.22 0.09 -11.40
CA TRP A 180 -1.17 -0.13 -11.77
C TRP A 180 -1.59 -1.61 -11.70
N ARG A 181 -0.64 -2.56 -11.84
CA ARG A 181 -0.92 -3.99 -11.70
C ARG A 181 -1.36 -4.36 -10.29
N TRP A 182 -0.84 -3.66 -9.29
CA TRP A 182 -1.30 -3.82 -7.92
C TRP A 182 -2.70 -3.25 -7.71
N ARG A 183 -3.04 -2.12 -8.32
CA ARG A 183 -4.42 -1.60 -8.33
C ARG A 183 -5.40 -2.63 -8.87
N ASP A 184 -5.08 -3.20 -10.01
CA ASP A 184 -5.93 -4.19 -10.67
C ASP A 184 -6.07 -5.45 -9.80
N TRP A 185 -4.99 -5.90 -9.16
CA TRP A 185 -5.04 -7.00 -8.19
C TRP A 185 -5.96 -6.67 -7.00
N ILE A 186 -5.96 -5.44 -6.47
CA ILE A 186 -6.86 -5.01 -5.38
C ILE A 186 -8.32 -5.13 -5.82
N ILE A 187 -8.66 -4.60 -7.01
CA ILE A 187 -10.01 -4.63 -7.57
C ILE A 187 -10.46 -6.08 -7.81
N GLU A 188 -9.63 -6.87 -8.48
CA GLU A 188 -9.91 -8.29 -8.77
C GLU A 188 -10.07 -9.11 -7.50
N SER A 189 -9.21 -8.93 -6.51
CA SER A 189 -9.27 -9.64 -5.22
C SER A 189 -10.56 -9.28 -4.46
N THR A 190 -10.97 -8.01 -4.50
CA THR A 190 -12.22 -7.56 -3.87
C THR A 190 -13.44 -8.18 -4.58
N ASN A 191 -13.46 -8.21 -5.93
CA ASN A 191 -14.53 -8.84 -6.69
C ASN A 191 -14.59 -10.36 -6.53
N ALA A 192 -13.45 -10.99 -6.26
CA ALA A 192 -13.36 -12.43 -6.01
C ALA A 192 -13.65 -12.81 -4.55
N ASP A 193 -14.03 -11.85 -3.72
CA ASP A 193 -14.20 -12.02 -2.26
C ASP A 193 -13.01 -12.77 -1.62
N LYS A 194 -11.78 -12.40 -2.05
CA LYS A 194 -10.55 -13.02 -1.53
C LYS A 194 -10.45 -12.78 -0.03
N PRO A 195 -10.20 -13.81 0.81
CA PRO A 195 -10.03 -13.65 2.24
C PRO A 195 -8.98 -12.60 2.59
N TYR A 196 -9.28 -11.74 3.55
CA TYR A 196 -8.44 -10.60 3.91
C TYR A 196 -7.05 -11.01 4.41
N ASP A 197 -6.97 -12.08 5.20
CA ASP A 197 -5.71 -12.68 5.64
C ASP A 197 -4.86 -13.15 4.46
N ARG A 198 -5.49 -13.77 3.44
CA ARG A 198 -4.79 -14.15 2.21
C ARG A 198 -4.28 -12.92 1.45
N MET A 199 -5.05 -11.82 1.41
CA MET A 199 -4.61 -10.59 0.80
C MET A 199 -3.38 -10.01 1.51
N ILE A 200 -3.35 -10.04 2.85
CA ILE A 200 -2.17 -9.59 3.63
C ILE A 200 -0.96 -10.48 3.32
N HIS A 201 -1.11 -11.80 3.32
CA HIS A 201 -0.03 -12.72 3.01
C HIS A 201 0.55 -12.48 1.60
N GLU A 202 -0.30 -12.28 0.60
CA GLU A 202 0.18 -11.99 -0.76
C GLU A 202 0.86 -10.61 -0.85
N MET A 203 0.38 -9.60 -0.14
CA MET A 203 1.01 -8.27 -0.13
C MET A 203 2.40 -8.25 0.54
N LEU A 204 2.62 -9.08 1.54
CA LEU A 204 3.85 -9.10 2.31
C LEU A 204 4.84 -10.21 1.91
N ALA A 205 4.36 -11.32 1.32
CA ALA A 205 5.17 -12.51 1.11
C ALA A 205 4.76 -13.33 -0.14
N ALA A 206 4.15 -12.73 -1.19
CA ALA A 206 3.80 -13.50 -2.39
C ALA A 206 5.03 -14.09 -3.09
N ASP A 207 6.18 -13.47 -2.96
CA ASP A 207 7.45 -13.96 -3.50
C ASP A 207 7.91 -15.27 -2.84
N GLU A 208 7.47 -15.55 -1.61
CA GLU A 208 7.73 -16.81 -0.90
C GLU A 208 6.61 -17.84 -1.08
N ILE A 209 5.34 -17.40 -0.94
CA ILE A 209 4.18 -18.31 -0.92
C ILE A 209 3.65 -18.70 -2.31
N ALA A 210 3.93 -17.88 -3.32
CA ALA A 210 3.48 -18.08 -4.70
C ALA A 210 4.51 -17.52 -5.72
N PRO A 211 5.80 -17.91 -5.65
CA PRO A 211 6.91 -17.25 -6.34
C PRO A 211 6.83 -17.33 -7.86
N LEU A 212 6.04 -18.26 -8.40
CA LEU A 212 5.87 -18.45 -9.85
C LEU A 212 4.50 -17.99 -10.38
N ASP A 213 3.64 -17.46 -9.49
CA ASP A 213 2.32 -16.96 -9.88
C ASP A 213 2.33 -15.43 -10.08
N PRO A 214 2.34 -14.94 -11.33
CA PRO A 214 2.32 -13.50 -11.60
C PRO A 214 1.07 -12.80 -11.05
N ALA A 215 -0.04 -13.53 -10.91
CA ALA A 215 -1.27 -12.96 -10.37
C ALA A 215 -1.13 -12.61 -8.88
N ALA A 216 -0.56 -13.52 -8.08
CA ALA A 216 -0.26 -13.27 -6.67
C ALA A 216 0.88 -12.27 -6.49
N LEU A 217 1.96 -12.35 -7.30
CA LEU A 217 3.12 -11.47 -7.20
C LEU A 217 2.79 -9.98 -7.41
N ARG A 218 1.70 -9.65 -8.12
CA ARG A 218 1.19 -8.27 -8.24
C ARG A 218 0.87 -7.62 -6.88
N ALA A 219 0.53 -8.44 -5.89
CA ALA A 219 0.22 -7.98 -4.53
C ALA A 219 1.41 -7.32 -3.84
N THR A 220 2.66 -7.76 -4.13
CA THR A 220 3.88 -7.18 -3.57
C THR A 220 4.08 -5.71 -3.95
N GLY A 221 3.25 -5.18 -4.86
CA GLY A 221 3.14 -3.76 -5.14
C GLY A 221 2.95 -2.90 -3.89
N PHE A 222 2.38 -3.46 -2.80
CA PHE A 222 2.30 -2.82 -1.49
C PHE A 222 3.68 -2.40 -0.96
N LEU A 223 4.68 -3.27 -1.05
CA LEU A 223 6.05 -2.98 -0.63
C LEU A 223 6.83 -2.20 -1.71
N VAL A 224 6.68 -2.60 -2.98
CA VAL A 224 7.37 -2.00 -4.12
C VAL A 224 7.04 -0.52 -4.29
N ARG A 225 5.82 -0.11 -3.98
CA ARG A 225 5.30 1.25 -4.22
C ARG A 225 6.21 2.36 -3.70
N ASN A 226 6.87 2.15 -2.56
CA ASN A 226 7.73 3.16 -1.93
C ASN A 226 9.21 2.97 -2.22
N TRP A 227 9.57 2.02 -3.10
CA TRP A 227 10.96 1.82 -3.47
C TRP A 227 11.59 3.11 -4.01
N PHE A 228 12.82 3.38 -3.54
CA PHE A 228 13.52 4.61 -3.86
C PHE A 228 14.99 4.31 -4.16
N ARG A 229 15.41 4.56 -5.38
CA ARG A 229 16.71 4.17 -5.93
C ARG A 229 17.90 4.68 -5.12
N TYR A 230 17.83 5.92 -4.64
CA TYR A 230 18.98 6.59 -4.04
C TYR A 230 19.13 6.38 -2.55
N ASN A 231 18.12 5.86 -1.88
CA ASN A 231 18.19 5.57 -0.45
C ASN A 231 17.27 4.40 -0.06
N ARG A 232 17.89 3.23 0.09
CA ARG A 232 17.21 2.01 0.52
C ARG A 232 16.60 2.16 1.91
N ASN A 233 17.25 2.92 2.82
CA ASN A 233 16.73 3.10 4.18
C ASN A 233 15.37 3.79 4.17
N VAL A 234 15.17 4.81 3.32
CA VAL A 234 13.86 5.46 3.14
C VAL A 234 12.79 4.46 2.71
N TRP A 235 13.12 3.52 1.83
CA TRP A 235 12.16 2.49 1.40
C TRP A 235 11.79 1.54 2.54
N LEU A 236 12.79 1.01 3.26
CA LEU A 236 12.57 0.08 4.37
C LEU A 236 11.81 0.74 5.54
N GLU A 237 12.09 2.00 5.83
CA GLU A 237 11.35 2.79 6.81
C GLU A 237 9.87 2.94 6.42
N ASN A 238 9.60 3.20 5.15
CA ASN A 238 8.25 3.24 4.63
C ASN A 238 7.57 1.86 4.69
N ALA A 239 8.29 0.76 4.48
CA ALA A 239 7.75 -0.59 4.62
C ALA A 239 7.28 -0.85 6.06
N VAL A 240 8.08 -0.51 7.07
CA VAL A 240 7.68 -0.59 8.50
C VAL A 240 6.47 0.28 8.79
N GLU A 241 6.53 1.56 8.41
CA GLU A 241 5.47 2.53 8.71
C GLU A 241 4.14 2.14 8.08
N HIS A 242 4.15 1.74 6.81
CA HIS A 242 2.90 1.41 6.11
C HIS A 242 2.33 0.07 6.55
N THR A 243 3.18 -0.91 6.87
CA THR A 243 2.73 -2.19 7.44
C THR A 243 2.12 -1.98 8.82
N GLY A 244 2.77 -1.18 9.68
CA GLY A 244 2.22 -0.80 10.98
C GLY A 244 0.86 -0.13 10.88
N LYS A 245 0.72 0.87 10.01
CA LYS A 245 -0.54 1.61 9.82
C LYS A 245 -1.65 0.76 9.19
N ALA A 246 -1.32 0.02 8.13
CA ALA A 246 -2.32 -0.71 7.36
C ALA A 246 -2.88 -1.93 8.09
N PHE A 247 -2.06 -2.64 8.85
CA PHE A 247 -2.42 -3.96 9.39
C PHE A 247 -2.47 -4.00 10.92
N LEU A 248 -1.73 -3.13 11.60
CA LEU A 248 -1.69 -3.10 13.07
C LEU A 248 -2.36 -1.86 13.68
N GLY A 249 -2.70 -0.85 12.86
CA GLY A 249 -3.24 0.41 13.35
C GLY A 249 -2.24 1.24 14.17
N LEU A 250 -0.93 1.01 13.97
CA LEU A 250 0.16 1.63 14.71
C LEU A 250 0.91 2.65 13.88
N THR A 251 1.37 3.73 14.49
CA THR A 251 2.30 4.69 13.90
C THR A 251 3.71 4.41 14.41
N MET A 252 4.62 3.97 13.51
CA MET A 252 5.96 3.53 13.89
C MET A 252 7.03 4.60 13.71
N ASN A 253 6.77 5.68 12.96
CA ASN A 253 7.78 6.67 12.54
C ASN A 253 8.56 7.32 13.68
N CYS A 254 7.90 7.64 14.81
CA CYS A 254 8.58 8.24 15.96
C CYS A 254 9.63 7.29 16.53
N ALA A 255 9.34 5.99 16.53
CA ALA A 255 10.21 4.96 17.09
C ALA A 255 11.50 4.73 16.28
N LYS A 256 11.61 5.26 15.06
CA LYS A 256 12.86 5.27 14.31
C LYS A 256 14.00 5.98 15.04
N CYS A 257 13.71 7.11 15.71
CA CYS A 257 14.72 8.01 16.28
C CYS A 257 14.84 7.92 17.80
N HIS A 258 13.75 7.62 18.48
CA HIS A 258 13.62 7.54 19.94
C HIS A 258 12.36 6.74 20.29
N ASP A 259 12.21 6.29 21.50
CA ASP A 259 11.00 5.62 21.96
C ASP A 259 9.75 6.45 21.64
N HIS A 260 8.67 5.80 21.19
CA HIS A 260 7.45 6.48 20.79
C HIS A 260 6.90 7.31 21.95
N LYS A 261 6.41 8.53 21.65
CA LYS A 261 6.03 9.50 22.70
C LYS A 261 4.81 9.06 23.52
N TYR A 262 3.87 8.38 22.89
CA TYR A 262 2.57 8.03 23.49
C TYR A 262 2.36 6.52 23.57
N ASP A 263 2.71 5.80 22.53
CA ASP A 263 2.51 4.36 22.46
C ASP A 263 3.72 3.63 23.06
N PRO A 264 3.55 2.43 23.61
CA PRO A 264 4.60 1.65 24.25
C PRO A 264 5.51 0.95 23.21
N ILE A 265 6.04 1.73 22.26
CA ILE A 265 6.89 1.25 21.17
C ILE A 265 8.29 1.82 21.37
N PRO A 266 9.25 1.06 21.94
CA PRO A 266 10.64 1.48 22.01
C PRO A 266 11.29 1.51 20.63
N GLN A 267 12.42 2.22 20.50
CA GLN A 267 13.17 2.32 19.27
C GLN A 267 13.60 0.93 18.73
N ASP A 268 13.96 0.03 19.59
CA ASP A 268 14.34 -1.35 19.24
C ASP A 268 13.22 -2.05 18.45
N ASP A 269 11.95 -1.85 18.82
CA ASP A 269 10.81 -2.50 18.15
C ASP A 269 10.63 -2.02 16.70
N PHE A 270 10.96 -0.76 16.40
CA PHE A 270 11.00 -0.27 15.02
C PHE A 270 12.02 -1.05 14.18
N PHE A 271 13.23 -1.25 14.72
CA PHE A 271 14.29 -1.96 13.99
C PHE A 271 14.07 -3.48 13.96
N ARG A 272 13.38 -4.06 14.94
CA ARG A 272 12.89 -5.44 14.89
C ARG A 272 11.88 -5.65 13.76
N MET A 273 10.92 -4.72 13.63
CA MET A 273 9.98 -4.74 12.50
C MET A 273 10.69 -4.52 11.16
N ARG A 274 11.69 -3.63 11.13
CA ARG A 274 12.49 -3.39 9.93
C ARG A 274 13.25 -4.65 9.48
N ALA A 275 13.73 -5.46 10.42
CA ALA A 275 14.49 -6.65 10.13
C ALA A 275 13.74 -7.70 9.28
N PHE A 276 12.40 -7.70 9.28
CA PHE A 276 11.60 -8.49 8.34
C PHE A 276 11.79 -8.06 6.88
N PHE A 277 12.05 -6.77 6.65
CA PHE A 277 12.16 -6.18 5.32
C PHE A 277 13.60 -6.00 4.86
N GLU A 278 14.61 -6.25 5.74
CA GLU A 278 16.02 -6.06 5.41
C GLU A 278 16.49 -6.92 4.23
N PRO A 279 16.00 -8.17 4.03
CA PRO A 279 16.37 -8.98 2.88
C PRO A 279 15.87 -8.45 1.54
N HIS A 280 14.82 -7.64 1.52
CA HIS A 280 14.09 -7.26 0.33
C HIS A 280 14.89 -6.39 -0.65
N ASP A 281 14.70 -6.65 -1.92
CA ASP A 281 14.99 -5.76 -3.03
C ASP A 281 13.88 -5.89 -4.08
N ILE A 282 13.90 -5.09 -5.14
CA ILE A 282 12.93 -5.20 -6.22
C ILE A 282 13.53 -5.87 -7.44
N GLN A 283 12.67 -6.56 -8.18
CA GLN A 283 12.99 -7.15 -9.47
C GLN A 283 11.88 -6.89 -10.46
N THR A 284 12.26 -6.61 -11.71
CA THR A 284 11.33 -6.46 -12.81
C THR A 284 11.32 -7.75 -13.64
N ASP A 285 10.18 -8.43 -13.66
CA ASP A 285 9.95 -9.63 -14.45
C ASP A 285 9.26 -9.26 -15.75
N LEU A 286 9.78 -9.72 -16.88
CA LEU A 286 9.07 -9.65 -18.15
C LEU A 286 8.02 -10.77 -18.20
N LEU A 287 6.75 -10.40 -18.35
CA LEU A 287 5.63 -11.36 -18.36
C LEU A 287 5.40 -12.01 -19.72
N SER A 288 5.78 -11.32 -20.81
CA SER A 288 5.69 -11.81 -22.19
C SER A 288 6.82 -11.23 -23.02
N SER A 289 7.38 -12.01 -23.92
CA SER A 289 8.36 -11.55 -24.90
C SER A 289 7.75 -10.76 -26.06
N GLU A 290 6.41 -10.72 -26.13
CA GLU A 290 5.68 -9.99 -27.16
C GLU A 290 5.31 -8.58 -26.68
N GLY A 291 5.47 -7.60 -27.57
CA GLY A 291 5.08 -6.21 -27.31
C GLY A 291 6.10 -5.39 -26.54
N ASP A 292 5.62 -4.27 -25.98
CA ASP A 292 6.44 -3.32 -25.23
C ASP A 292 6.77 -3.87 -23.83
N ALA A 293 8.06 -4.00 -23.53
CA ALA A 293 8.53 -4.42 -22.21
C ALA A 293 8.03 -3.52 -21.09
N ALA A 294 7.86 -2.21 -21.35
CA ALA A 294 7.32 -1.27 -20.38
C ALA A 294 5.86 -1.59 -20.02
N ALA A 295 5.07 -2.11 -20.97
CA ALA A 295 3.69 -2.51 -20.72
C ALA A 295 3.58 -3.93 -20.14
N ASN A 296 4.52 -4.83 -20.51
CA ASN A 296 4.45 -6.26 -20.21
C ASN A 296 5.34 -6.72 -19.06
N SER A 297 5.81 -5.80 -18.21
CA SER A 297 6.61 -6.16 -17.06
C SER A 297 5.81 -6.07 -15.75
N LEU A 298 6.29 -6.81 -14.74
CA LEU A 298 5.82 -6.81 -13.37
C LEU A 298 6.99 -6.48 -12.46
N VAL A 299 6.89 -5.43 -11.67
CA VAL A 299 7.84 -5.17 -10.58
C VAL A 299 7.33 -5.85 -9.30
N ARG A 300 8.17 -6.64 -8.68
CA ARG A 300 7.88 -7.37 -7.45
C ARG A 300 9.02 -7.29 -6.46
N VAL A 301 8.75 -7.64 -5.22
CA VAL A 301 9.77 -7.84 -4.18
C VAL A 301 10.41 -9.22 -4.31
N ILE A 302 11.67 -9.32 -3.94
CA ILE A 302 12.43 -10.56 -3.76
C ILE A 302 13.35 -10.44 -2.55
N ASP A 303 13.69 -11.55 -1.94
CA ASP A 303 14.75 -11.65 -0.92
C ASP A 303 16.12 -11.76 -1.59
N ALA A 304 16.68 -10.60 -1.98
CA ALA A 304 17.98 -10.53 -2.62
C ALA A 304 19.16 -10.51 -1.63
N ARG A 305 18.90 -10.22 -0.36
CA ARG A 305 19.93 -9.99 0.68
C ARG A 305 19.62 -10.71 1.99
N PRO A 306 19.44 -12.04 1.99
CA PRO A 306 18.98 -12.79 3.17
C PRO A 306 19.94 -12.73 4.36
N ALA A 307 21.21 -12.40 4.15
CA ALA A 307 22.22 -12.29 5.20
C ALA A 307 22.48 -10.84 5.67
N GLU A 308 21.75 -9.86 5.16
CA GLU A 308 21.93 -8.44 5.51
C GLU A 308 21.47 -8.19 6.96
N PRO A 309 22.38 -7.76 7.87
CA PRO A 309 22.00 -7.52 9.26
C PRO A 309 21.32 -6.16 9.42
N THR A 310 20.33 -6.10 10.29
CA THR A 310 19.68 -4.84 10.70
C THR A 310 20.34 -4.30 11.96
N TYR A 311 20.60 -2.99 12.00
CA TYR A 311 21.14 -2.29 13.15
C TYR A 311 20.26 -1.11 13.57
N VAL A 312 20.29 -0.78 14.86
CA VAL A 312 19.66 0.46 15.36
C VAL A 312 20.47 1.66 14.88
N PHE A 313 19.81 2.66 14.34
CA PHE A 313 20.44 3.91 13.95
C PHE A 313 20.42 4.90 15.12
N THR A 314 21.59 5.32 15.59
CA THR A 314 21.69 6.28 16.70
C THR A 314 20.91 7.55 16.39
N ARG A 315 19.85 7.82 17.16
CA ARG A 315 18.89 8.93 16.92
C ARG A 315 18.29 8.93 15.51
N GLY A 316 18.12 7.75 14.91
CA GLY A 316 17.59 7.60 13.57
C GLY A 316 18.53 7.98 12.42
N ASN A 317 19.81 8.28 12.72
CA ASN A 317 20.80 8.64 11.71
C ASN A 317 21.43 7.38 11.10
N GLU A 318 21.11 7.11 9.84
CA GLU A 318 21.61 5.95 9.08
C GLU A 318 23.14 5.90 8.93
N ALA A 319 23.84 7.04 9.07
CA ALA A 319 25.29 7.10 9.03
C ALA A 319 25.96 6.62 10.33
N THR A 320 25.19 6.40 11.40
CA THR A 320 25.69 5.99 12.72
C THR A 320 24.93 4.77 13.25
N PRO A 321 25.04 3.59 12.56
CA PRO A 321 24.44 2.36 13.04
C PRO A 321 25.19 1.84 14.28
N ASP A 322 24.48 1.30 15.25
CA ASP A 322 25.05 0.59 16.38
C ASP A 322 25.43 -0.85 15.97
N MET A 323 26.65 -1.03 15.48
CA MET A 323 27.17 -2.31 15.01
C MET A 323 27.33 -3.35 16.12
N SER A 324 27.27 -2.97 17.39
CA SER A 324 27.41 -3.89 18.53
C SER A 324 26.15 -4.72 18.79
N LYS A 325 24.98 -4.29 18.25
CA LYS A 325 23.68 -4.88 18.54
C LYS A 325 22.90 -5.17 17.25
N PRO A 326 23.16 -6.29 16.55
CA PRO A 326 22.34 -6.69 15.42
C PRO A 326 20.92 -7.05 15.87
N MET A 327 19.94 -6.54 15.18
CA MET A 327 18.53 -6.73 15.50
C MET A 327 17.98 -7.96 14.77
N GLN A 328 17.24 -8.79 15.50
CA GLN A 328 16.50 -9.92 14.93
C GLN A 328 15.07 -9.47 14.58
N PRO A 329 14.44 -10.07 13.55
CA PRO A 329 13.04 -9.83 13.24
C PRO A 329 12.14 -10.07 14.45
N GLY A 330 11.16 -9.17 14.67
CA GLY A 330 10.25 -9.28 15.78
C GLY A 330 9.12 -8.26 15.73
N PHE A 331 8.04 -8.56 16.45
CA PHE A 331 6.91 -7.66 16.60
C PHE A 331 7.12 -6.72 17.79
N PRO A 332 6.39 -5.58 17.85
CA PRO A 332 6.41 -4.73 19.04
C PRO A 332 6.09 -5.54 20.30
N ALA A 333 6.94 -5.39 21.32
CA ALA A 333 6.91 -6.23 22.52
C ALA A 333 5.57 -6.15 23.27
N PHE A 334 4.90 -5.00 23.27
CA PHE A 334 3.62 -4.81 23.96
C PHE A 334 2.45 -5.63 23.35
N LEU A 335 2.57 -6.09 22.08
CA LEU A 335 1.56 -6.96 21.48
C LEU A 335 1.58 -8.37 22.09
N ALA A 336 2.58 -8.69 22.90
CA ALA A 336 2.74 -9.98 23.58
C ALA A 336 2.65 -11.20 22.64
N LEU A 337 3.02 -11.04 21.39
CA LEU A 337 3.09 -12.11 20.41
C LEU A 337 4.32 -12.98 20.66
N ALA A 338 4.23 -14.26 20.33
CA ALA A 338 5.39 -15.15 20.35
C ALA A 338 6.47 -14.60 19.39
N ALA A 339 7.73 -14.85 19.74
CA ALA A 339 8.83 -14.53 18.82
C ALA A 339 8.60 -15.27 17.49
N PRO A 340 8.77 -14.60 16.34
CA PRO A 340 8.58 -15.24 15.05
C PRO A 340 9.66 -16.32 14.84
N GLU A 341 9.25 -17.48 14.38
CA GLU A 341 10.17 -18.50 13.91
C GLU A 341 10.52 -18.20 12.46
N ILE A 342 11.71 -17.70 12.22
CA ILE A 342 12.20 -17.42 10.88
C ILE A 342 12.71 -18.73 10.27
N LYS A 343 12.08 -19.14 9.15
CA LYS A 343 12.46 -20.33 8.38
C LYS A 343 12.81 -19.90 6.97
N GLU A 344 13.91 -20.44 6.47
CA GLU A 344 14.25 -20.30 5.06
C GLU A 344 13.21 -21.04 4.22
N VAL A 345 12.67 -20.36 3.21
CA VAL A 345 11.77 -20.95 2.22
C VAL A 345 12.60 -21.35 1.01
N PRO A 346 12.77 -22.67 0.72
CA PRO A 346 13.53 -23.09 -0.45
C PRO A 346 12.77 -22.74 -1.72
N LEU A 347 13.25 -21.74 -2.45
CA LEU A 347 12.67 -21.32 -3.72
C LEU A 347 13.41 -21.95 -4.88
N SER A 348 12.70 -22.25 -5.96
CA SER A 348 13.28 -22.74 -7.21
C SER A 348 14.09 -21.65 -7.90
N VAL A 349 15.02 -22.05 -8.76
CA VAL A 349 15.89 -21.11 -9.52
C VAL A 349 15.04 -20.17 -10.39
N GLU A 350 13.93 -20.66 -10.93
CA GLU A 350 13.00 -19.89 -11.77
C GLU A 350 12.29 -18.77 -10.99
N SER A 351 12.26 -18.87 -9.65
CA SER A 351 11.71 -17.83 -8.78
C SER A 351 12.60 -16.58 -8.79
N TYR A 352 13.91 -16.78 -8.84
CA TYR A 352 14.89 -15.69 -8.89
C TYR A 352 15.21 -15.25 -10.33
N TYR A 353 15.11 -16.18 -11.29
CA TYR A 353 15.46 -15.94 -12.70
C TYR A 353 14.26 -16.21 -13.61
N PRO A 354 13.37 -15.23 -13.81
CA PRO A 354 12.17 -15.40 -14.62
C PRO A 354 12.41 -15.87 -16.04
N ALA A 355 13.59 -15.58 -16.60
CA ALA A 355 14.00 -16.05 -17.92
C ALA A 355 14.13 -17.58 -18.01
N LEU A 356 14.25 -18.27 -16.88
CA LEU A 356 14.32 -19.74 -16.83
C LEU A 356 12.94 -20.41 -16.70
N ARG A 357 11.87 -19.65 -16.53
CA ARG A 357 10.52 -20.19 -16.49
C ARG A 357 10.17 -20.86 -17.83
N ALA A 358 9.46 -21.97 -17.77
CA ALA A 358 9.16 -22.80 -18.93
C ALA A 358 8.50 -22.02 -20.10
N ASN A 359 7.58 -21.10 -19.79
CA ASN A 359 6.96 -20.21 -20.76
C ASN A 359 7.98 -19.23 -21.39
N ALA A 360 8.85 -18.61 -20.59
CA ALA A 360 9.88 -17.70 -21.08
C ALA A 360 10.89 -18.41 -22.00
N VAL A 361 11.31 -19.62 -21.62
CA VAL A 361 12.20 -20.46 -22.43
C VAL A 361 11.51 -20.84 -23.75
N LYS A 362 10.25 -21.26 -23.70
CA LYS A 362 9.47 -21.59 -24.91
C LYS A 362 9.35 -20.39 -25.85
N ASP A 363 9.03 -19.21 -25.33
CA ASP A 363 8.91 -17.98 -26.11
C ASP A 363 10.26 -17.58 -26.73
N ALA A 364 11.35 -17.69 -25.98
CA ALA A 364 12.69 -17.41 -26.47
C ALA A 364 13.10 -18.37 -27.61
N LEU A 365 12.79 -19.67 -27.48
CA LEU A 365 13.05 -20.66 -28.53
C LEU A 365 12.24 -20.35 -29.79
N ALA A 366 10.93 -20.10 -29.67
CA ALA A 366 10.07 -19.77 -30.81
C ALA A 366 10.54 -18.51 -31.55
N LYS A 367 10.97 -17.47 -30.80
CA LYS A 367 11.53 -16.25 -31.36
C LYS A 367 12.84 -16.51 -32.10
N THR A 368 13.73 -17.33 -31.54
CA THR A 368 15.01 -17.69 -32.13
C THR A 368 14.80 -18.50 -33.43
N GLU A 369 13.85 -19.46 -33.40
CA GLU A 369 13.46 -20.21 -34.60
C GLU A 369 12.93 -19.30 -35.71
N ALA A 370 12.02 -18.40 -35.39
CA ALA A 370 11.47 -17.43 -36.34
C ALA A 370 12.57 -16.54 -36.94
N GLN A 371 13.52 -16.08 -36.11
CA GLN A 371 14.67 -15.30 -36.60
C GLN A 371 15.60 -16.11 -37.50
N ALA A 372 15.86 -17.37 -37.17
CA ALA A 372 16.68 -18.25 -37.98
C ALA A 372 16.04 -18.50 -39.36
N ILE A 373 14.73 -18.77 -39.40
CA ILE A 373 13.97 -18.95 -40.66
C ILE A 373 14.02 -17.68 -41.53
N GLU A 374 13.82 -16.51 -40.92
CA GLU A 374 13.85 -15.23 -41.62
C GLU A 374 15.25 -14.91 -42.18
N SER A 375 16.29 -15.19 -41.41
CA SER A 375 17.68 -15.03 -41.83
C SER A 375 18.01 -15.97 -42.99
N GLY A 376 17.59 -17.24 -42.93
CA GLY A 376 17.75 -18.21 -44.01
C GLY A 376 17.06 -17.79 -45.29
N LYS A 377 15.84 -17.22 -45.23
CA LYS A 377 15.13 -16.66 -46.38
C LYS A 377 15.89 -15.48 -47.01
N LYS A 378 16.43 -14.57 -46.18
CA LYS A 378 17.24 -13.44 -46.68
C LYS A 378 18.51 -13.89 -47.35
N GLU A 379 19.20 -14.87 -46.77
CA GLU A 379 20.40 -15.47 -47.35
C GLU A 379 20.09 -16.15 -48.71
N ALA A 380 19.05 -16.99 -48.77
CA ALA A 380 18.63 -17.63 -50.00
C ALA A 380 18.27 -16.60 -51.09
N ALA A 381 17.57 -15.52 -50.75
CA ALA A 381 17.26 -14.45 -51.69
C ALA A 381 18.52 -13.73 -52.19
N ALA A 382 19.49 -13.48 -51.31
CA ALA A 382 20.77 -12.86 -51.67
C ALA A 382 21.59 -13.73 -52.62
N TRP A 383 21.64 -15.07 -52.36
CA TRP A 383 22.27 -16.02 -53.25
C TRP A 383 21.59 -16.06 -54.62
N THR A 384 20.27 -16.08 -54.66
CA THR A 384 19.49 -16.06 -55.93
C THR A 384 19.79 -14.79 -56.73
N ALA A 385 19.84 -13.64 -56.05
CA ALA A 385 20.16 -12.36 -56.67
C ALA A 385 21.62 -12.33 -57.20
N ALA A 386 22.57 -12.89 -56.47
CA ALA A 386 23.97 -12.95 -56.86
C ALA A 386 24.19 -13.85 -58.09
N LEU A 387 23.46 -14.98 -58.16
CA LEU A 387 23.51 -15.90 -59.34
C LEU A 387 22.84 -15.33 -60.60
N ALA A 388 21.98 -14.32 -60.45
CA ALA A 388 21.30 -13.66 -61.57
C ALA A 388 22.10 -12.50 -62.19
N LEU A 389 23.25 -12.15 -61.63
CA LEU A 389 24.12 -11.11 -62.19
C LEU A 389 24.78 -11.62 -63.42
N PRO A 390 24.76 -10.86 -64.56
CA PRO A 390 25.48 -11.24 -65.74
C PRO A 390 27.01 -11.25 -65.53
N SER A 391 27.68 -12.26 -66.03
CA SER A 391 29.13 -12.48 -66.01
C SER A 391 29.90 -11.39 -66.78
#